data_869dba2260ebfe29f511446ebf6d445d
#
_entry.id   869dba2260ebfe29f511446ebf6d445d
#
_cell.length_a   1.000
_cell.length_b   1.000
_cell.length_c   1.000
_cell.angle_alpha   90.00
_cell.angle_beta   90.00
_cell.angle_gamma   90.00
#
_symmetry.space_group_name_H-M   'P 1'
#
loop_
_entity.id
_entity.type
_entity.pdbx_description
1 polymer ?
#
loop_
_entity_poly.entity_id
_entity_poly.type
_entity_poly.pdbx_seq_one_letter_code
_entity_poly.pdbx_strand_id
1 'polypeptide(L)'
;MGTPLFAVPILKSLYQNGYSVSVVYTQPPQKSQRGQKINKSPIQGISETLKIDYRTPSSLKNNKEEYNYLKELDADIAIVVAYGQIIPKEYLSLVKKGFINIHASLLPKWRGAAPIQRSII
;
A
#
# COMPACT_ATOMS: atom_id res chain seq x y z
N MET A 1 -1.09 1.94 0.37
CA MET A 1 -0.86 0.60 -0.18
C MET A 1 0.56 0.16 0.13
N GLY A 2 0.72 -0.87 0.85
CA GLY A 2 2.05 -1.35 1.21
C GLY A 2 1.99 -2.73 1.81
N THR A 3 3.12 -3.37 1.97
CA THR A 3 3.14 -4.74 2.45
C THR A 3 4.26 -5.02 3.46
N PRO A 4 5.52 -4.73 3.17
CA PRO A 4 6.59 -5.18 4.03
C PRO A 4 6.79 -4.36 5.29
N LEU A 5 7.64 -4.86 6.14
CA LEU A 5 7.89 -4.23 7.42
C LEU A 5 8.37 -2.79 7.29
N PHE A 6 9.18 -2.49 6.30
CA PHE A 6 9.69 -1.13 6.20
C PHE A 6 8.61 -0.11 5.80
N ALA A 7 7.44 -0.56 5.40
CA ALA A 7 6.34 0.35 5.12
C ALA A 7 5.59 0.73 6.40
N VAL A 8 5.78 -0.03 7.47
CA VAL A 8 5.06 0.20 8.72
C VAL A 8 5.35 1.58 9.32
N PRO A 9 6.60 2.03 9.40
CA PRO A 9 6.86 3.36 9.97
C PRO A 9 6.16 4.48 9.20
N ILE A 10 6.01 4.30 7.88
CA ILE A 10 5.35 5.31 7.08
C ILE A 10 3.87 5.37 7.42
N LEU A 11 3.23 4.22 7.55
CA LEU A 11 1.84 4.18 7.93
C LEU A 11 1.64 4.76 9.34
N LYS A 12 2.52 4.40 10.27
CA LYS A 12 2.43 4.91 11.61
C LYS A 12 2.60 6.42 11.64
N SER A 13 3.51 6.94 10.83
CA SER A 13 3.75 8.36 10.78
C SER A 13 2.52 9.10 10.27
N LEU A 14 1.88 8.59 9.25
CA LEU A 14 0.67 9.20 8.74
C LEU A 14 -0.41 9.20 9.80
N TYR A 15 -0.58 8.08 10.46
CA TYR A 15 -1.59 7.94 11.48
C TYR A 15 -1.33 8.88 12.66
N GLN A 16 -0.08 8.95 13.13
CA GLN A 16 0.25 9.75 14.28
C GLN A 16 0.22 11.25 14.01
N ASN A 17 0.39 11.64 12.77
CA ASN A 17 0.37 13.05 12.43
C ASN A 17 -1.02 13.54 12.01
N GLY A 18 -2.04 12.77 12.30
CA GLY A 18 -3.38 13.26 12.12
C GLY A 18 -3.97 13.13 10.72
N TYR A 19 -3.29 12.43 9.82
CA TYR A 19 -3.85 12.24 8.52
C TYR A 19 -4.95 11.19 8.60
N SER A 20 -6.01 11.39 7.84
CA SER A 20 -7.10 10.45 7.87
C SER A 20 -6.78 9.32 6.91
N VAL A 21 -6.45 8.17 7.43
CA VAL A 21 -6.14 7.01 6.61
C VAL A 21 -7.44 6.25 6.41
N SER A 22 -8.06 6.43 5.25
CA SER A 22 -9.38 5.86 5.01
C SER A 22 -9.33 4.35 4.86
N VAL A 23 -8.29 3.84 4.23
CA VAL A 23 -8.18 2.41 4.04
C VAL A 23 -6.74 2.07 3.72
N VAL A 24 -6.34 0.87 4.04
CA VAL A 24 -5.02 0.38 3.73
C VAL A 24 -5.17 -0.82 2.81
N TYR A 25 -4.41 -0.86 1.73
CA TYR A 25 -4.37 -2.03 0.87
C TYR A 25 -3.05 -2.73 1.09
N THR A 26 -3.08 -4.03 1.27
CA THR A 26 -1.86 -4.80 1.49
C THR A 26 -2.04 -6.17 0.87
N GLN A 27 -0.97 -6.91 0.72
CA GLN A 27 -1.05 -8.25 0.15
C GLN A 27 -1.79 -9.19 1.07
N PRO A 28 -2.49 -10.16 0.52
CA PRO A 28 -3.21 -11.11 1.37
C PRO A 28 -2.23 -11.97 2.16
N PRO A 29 -2.69 -12.57 3.25
CA PRO A 29 -1.82 -13.44 4.04
C PRO A 29 -1.26 -14.56 3.20
N GLN A 30 -0.02 -14.95 3.48
CA GLN A 30 0.64 -15.95 2.69
C GLN A 30 1.05 -17.12 3.55
N LYS A 31 1.13 -18.29 2.98
CA LYS A 31 1.56 -19.43 3.72
C LYS A 31 3.05 -19.44 3.80
N SER A 32 3.59 -19.76 4.93
CA SER A 32 5.04 -19.83 5.06
C SER A 32 5.42 -21.18 4.49
N GLN A 33 6.62 -21.29 4.02
CA GLN A 33 7.07 -22.53 3.48
C GLN A 33 7.20 -23.56 4.49
N ARG A 34 7.47 -23.29 5.71
CA ARG A 34 7.63 -24.26 6.64
C ARG A 34 6.48 -24.32 7.44
N GLY A 35 5.84 -25.20 7.80
CA GLY A 35 4.74 -25.34 8.69
C GLY A 35 3.43 -24.86 8.20
N GLN A 36 3.38 -24.42 7.03
CA GLN A 36 2.14 -24.01 6.51
C GLN A 36 1.37 -23.00 7.31
N LYS A 37 2.02 -22.20 8.08
CA LYS A 37 1.35 -21.22 8.80
C LYS A 37 0.99 -20.09 7.91
N ILE A 38 -0.12 -19.47 8.11
CA ILE A 38 -0.56 -18.32 7.32
C ILE A 38 -0.08 -17.07 8.01
N ASN A 39 0.71 -16.27 7.34
CA ASN A 39 1.25 -15.06 7.92
C ASN A 39 0.66 -13.82 7.28
N LYS A 40 0.14 -12.93 8.09
CA LYS A 40 -0.36 -11.66 7.61
C LYS A 40 0.81 -10.78 7.25
N SER A 41 0.60 -9.84 6.38
CA SER A 41 1.66 -8.88 6.09
C SER A 41 1.89 -8.00 7.31
N PRO A 42 3.06 -7.43 7.47
CA PRO A 42 3.29 -6.48 8.56
C PRO A 42 2.32 -5.31 8.52
N ILE A 43 1.95 -4.86 7.34
CA ILE A 43 1.00 -3.76 7.20
C ILE A 43 -0.39 -4.19 7.65
N GLN A 44 -0.79 -5.42 7.37
CA GLN A 44 -2.08 -5.88 7.87
C GLN A 44 -2.07 -5.89 9.40
N GLY A 45 -0.98 -6.39 9.98
CA GLY A 45 -0.87 -6.46 11.42
C GLY A 45 -0.98 -5.10 12.10
N ILE A 46 -0.29 -4.09 11.57
CA ILE A 46 -0.35 -2.79 12.20
C ILE A 46 -1.70 -2.13 11.94
N SER A 47 -2.31 -2.39 10.81
CA SER A 47 -3.64 -1.84 10.53
C SER A 47 -4.66 -2.37 11.52
N GLU A 48 -4.56 -3.66 11.86
CA GLU A 48 -5.45 -4.24 12.85
C GLU A 48 -5.22 -3.61 14.22
N THR A 49 -3.95 -3.42 14.58
CA THR A 49 -3.63 -2.84 15.87
C THR A 49 -4.16 -1.40 15.99
N LEU A 50 -4.02 -0.63 14.93
CA LEU A 50 -4.46 0.76 14.95
C LEU A 50 -5.94 0.90 14.59
N LYS A 51 -6.59 -0.20 14.29
CA LYS A 51 -8.00 -0.22 13.92
C LYS A 51 -8.28 0.60 12.68
N ILE A 52 -7.42 0.46 11.69
CA ILE A 52 -7.59 1.11 10.41
C ILE A 52 -8.15 0.06 9.47
N ASP A 53 -9.15 0.42 8.69
CA ASP A 53 -9.74 -0.51 7.73
C ASP A 53 -8.71 -0.93 6.71
N TYR A 54 -8.69 -2.21 6.34
CA TYR A 54 -7.75 -2.67 5.34
C TYR A 54 -8.41 -3.65 4.39
N ARG A 55 -7.84 -3.81 3.22
CA ARG A 55 -8.33 -4.73 2.20
C ARG A 55 -7.15 -5.51 1.65
N THR A 56 -7.37 -6.79 1.40
CA THR A 56 -6.30 -7.66 0.96
C THR A 56 -6.68 -8.42 -0.31
N PRO A 57 -6.98 -7.72 -1.40
CA PRO A 57 -7.34 -8.42 -2.63
C PRO A 57 -6.14 -9.13 -3.21
N SER A 58 -6.37 -10.25 -3.90
CA SER A 58 -5.29 -10.96 -4.53
C SER A 58 -4.80 -10.23 -5.75
N SER A 59 -5.63 -9.44 -6.37
CA SER A 59 -5.24 -8.68 -7.54
C SER A 59 -6.21 -7.52 -7.72
N LEU A 60 -5.72 -6.43 -8.25
CA LEU A 60 -6.57 -5.30 -8.59
C LEU A 60 -6.98 -5.35 -10.06
N LYS A 61 -6.37 -6.25 -10.85
CA LYS A 61 -6.70 -6.33 -12.23
C LYS A 61 -8.03 -7.00 -12.41
N ASN A 62 -8.90 -6.44 -13.23
CA ASN A 62 -10.21 -7.01 -13.49
C ASN A 62 -11.00 -7.23 -12.20
N ASN A 63 -10.85 -6.36 -11.25
CA ASN A 63 -11.51 -6.50 -9.97
C ASN A 63 -12.47 -5.34 -9.79
N LYS A 64 -13.71 -5.53 -10.22
CA LYS A 64 -14.68 -4.47 -10.16
C LYS A 64 -15.06 -4.08 -8.76
N GLU A 65 -15.03 -5.00 -7.84
CA GLU A 65 -15.38 -4.72 -6.47
C GLU A 65 -14.39 -3.72 -5.88
N GLU A 66 -13.09 -3.93 -6.09
CA GLU A 66 -12.10 -3.03 -5.53
C GLU A 66 -12.09 -1.69 -6.29
N TYR A 67 -12.33 -1.73 -7.57
CA TYR A 67 -12.39 -0.51 -8.34
C TYR A 67 -13.52 0.37 -7.80
N ASN A 68 -14.69 -0.20 -7.59
CA ASN A 68 -15.83 0.57 -7.11
C ASN A 68 -15.63 1.03 -5.67
N TYR A 69 -15.00 0.19 -4.86
CA TYR A 69 -14.73 0.56 -3.48
C TYR A 69 -13.82 1.79 -3.42
N LEU A 70 -12.74 1.78 -4.16
CA LEU A 70 -11.81 2.89 -4.15
C LEU A 70 -12.44 4.13 -4.77
N LYS A 71 -13.26 3.95 -5.78
CA LYS A 71 -13.92 5.07 -6.40
C LYS A 71 -14.84 5.77 -5.41
N GLU A 72 -15.60 5.01 -4.66
CA GLU A 72 -16.52 5.60 -3.73
C GLU A 72 -15.86 6.18 -2.50
N LEU A 73 -14.64 5.78 -2.23
CA LEU A 73 -13.93 6.27 -1.08
C LEU A 73 -13.57 7.75 -1.25
N ASP A 74 -13.43 8.19 -2.48
CA ASP A 74 -13.13 9.58 -2.81
C ASP A 74 -11.88 10.07 -2.06
N ALA A 75 -10.84 9.31 -2.10
CA ALA A 75 -9.62 9.65 -1.39
C ALA A 75 -8.87 10.79 -2.07
N ASP A 76 -8.11 11.53 -1.29
CA ASP A 76 -7.35 12.64 -1.85
C ASP A 76 -6.05 12.17 -2.48
N ILE A 77 -5.40 11.22 -1.87
CA ILE A 77 -4.10 10.78 -2.35
C ILE A 77 -3.87 9.35 -1.94
N ALA A 78 -3.16 8.61 -2.72
CA ALA A 78 -2.80 7.24 -2.40
C ALA A 78 -1.28 7.16 -2.30
N ILE A 79 -0.79 6.63 -1.21
CA ILE A 79 0.63 6.46 -1.00
C ILE A 79 0.97 5.00 -1.13
N VAL A 80 1.91 4.68 -1.98
CA VAL A 80 2.29 3.31 -2.27
C VAL A 80 3.71 3.06 -1.80
N VAL A 81 3.89 2.04 -0.98
CA VAL A 81 5.21 1.70 -0.46
C VAL A 81 5.37 0.19 -0.58
N ALA A 82 5.96 -0.24 -1.65
CA ALA A 82 6.18 -1.68 -1.87
C ALA A 82 4.91 -2.50 -1.70
N TYR A 83 3.89 -2.14 -2.42
CA TYR A 83 2.62 -2.86 -2.32
C TYR A 83 2.75 -4.29 -2.82
N GLY A 84 3.50 -4.49 -3.88
CA GLY A 84 3.68 -5.85 -4.39
C GLY A 84 2.67 -6.28 -5.44
N GLN A 85 1.83 -5.40 -5.88
CA GLN A 85 0.89 -5.70 -6.96
C GLN A 85 0.90 -4.58 -7.95
N ILE A 86 0.52 -4.89 -9.16
CA ILE A 86 0.42 -3.89 -10.19
C ILE A 86 -0.88 -3.14 -9.99
N ILE A 87 -0.84 -1.84 -10.05
CA ILE A 87 -2.02 -1.02 -9.93
C ILE A 87 -2.46 -0.67 -11.34
N PRO A 88 -3.61 -1.17 -11.78
CA PRO A 88 -4.05 -0.91 -13.15
C PRO A 88 -4.25 0.57 -13.40
N LYS A 89 -3.97 0.97 -14.65
CA LYS A 89 -4.05 2.34 -15.01
C LYS A 89 -5.38 2.99 -14.68
N GLU A 90 -6.47 2.29 -14.82
CA GLU A 90 -7.77 2.87 -14.58
C GLU A 90 -8.00 3.27 -13.13
N TYR A 91 -7.17 2.76 -12.20
CA TYR A 91 -7.33 3.15 -10.81
C TYR A 91 -6.71 4.54 -10.54
N LEU A 92 -5.80 4.96 -11.40
CA LEU A 92 -5.06 6.18 -11.11
C LEU A 92 -5.93 7.42 -11.05
N SER A 93 -7.03 7.43 -11.77
CA SER A 93 -7.91 8.58 -11.78
C SER A 93 -8.93 8.56 -10.65
N LEU A 94 -8.95 7.52 -9.84
CA LEU A 94 -9.92 7.42 -8.76
C LEU A 94 -9.53 8.23 -7.52
N VAL A 95 -8.31 8.73 -7.50
CA VAL A 95 -7.79 9.44 -6.35
C VAL A 95 -7.50 10.87 -6.80
N LYS A 96 -8.00 11.84 -6.09
CA LYS A 96 -7.92 13.23 -6.55
C LYS A 96 -6.55 13.73 -6.90
N LYS A 97 -5.58 13.52 -6.06
CA LYS A 97 -4.24 14.00 -6.32
C LYS A 97 -3.28 12.93 -6.80
N GLY A 98 -3.82 11.75 -7.09
CA GLY A 98 -3.02 10.71 -7.69
C GLY A 98 -2.28 9.81 -6.71
N PHE A 99 -1.44 8.97 -7.25
CA PHE A 99 -0.71 7.98 -6.48
C PHE A 99 0.74 8.41 -6.37
N ILE A 100 1.31 8.31 -5.18
CA ILE A 100 2.71 8.63 -4.97
C ILE A 100 3.40 7.36 -4.52
N ASN A 101 4.43 6.97 -5.23
CA ASN A 101 5.16 5.76 -4.89
C ASN A 101 6.43 6.14 -4.13
N ILE A 102 6.57 5.68 -2.92
CA ILE A 102 7.75 5.96 -2.13
C ILE A 102 8.67 4.77 -2.20
N HIS A 103 9.87 4.99 -2.70
CA HIS A 103 10.85 3.96 -2.76
C HIS A 103 11.76 4.12 -1.59
N ALA A 104 11.87 3.11 -0.80
CA ALA A 104 12.70 3.21 0.34
C ALA A 104 14.00 2.73 -0.07
N SER A 105 14.84 3.50 -0.53
CA SER A 105 16.07 3.04 -0.94
C SER A 105 16.96 2.88 0.18
N LEU A 106 17.42 1.74 0.36
CA LEU A 106 18.25 1.58 1.42
C LEU A 106 19.62 1.70 1.01
N LEU A 107 19.92 1.87 -0.17
CA LEU A 107 21.22 1.91 -0.57
C LEU A 107 21.71 3.20 -0.65
N PRO A 108 22.28 3.57 0.12
CA PRO A 108 22.70 4.86 0.16
C PRO A 108 23.52 5.24 -0.91
N LYS A 109 24.25 4.62 -1.26
CA LYS A 109 25.00 5.02 -2.07
C LYS A 109 24.66 4.95 -3.29
N TRP A 110 23.99 4.90 -3.76
CA TRP A 110 23.76 4.75 -4.92
C TRP A 110 23.74 5.71 -5.57
N ARG A 111 24.09 6.14 -5.78
CA ARG A 111 24.26 7.01 -6.44
C ARG A 111 23.30 7.44 -7.13
N GLY A 112 22.87 8.00 -7.00
CA GLY A 112 22.02 8.69 -7.68
C GLY A 112 21.16 8.10 -8.42
N ALA A 113 21.28 7.21 -8.56
CA ALA A 113 20.51 6.75 -9.43
C ALA A 113 19.29 6.56 -8.99
N ALA A 114 18.97 6.61 -8.03
CA ALA A 114 17.81 6.27 -7.65
C ALA A 114 16.89 7.17 -7.68
N PRO A 115 16.45 7.40 -8.51
CA PRO A 115 15.61 8.33 -8.57
C PRO A 115 14.43 7.97 -8.02
N ILE A 116 13.94 8.57 -7.43
CA ILE A 116 12.85 8.36 -6.88
C ILE A 116 11.94 8.62 -7.84
N GLN A 117 11.41 7.91 -8.39
CA GLN A 117 10.58 8.12 -9.28
C GLN A 117 9.35 8.47 -8.80
N ARG A 118 8.85 9.36 -8.92
CA ARG A 118 7.72 9.68 -8.52
C ARG A 118 6.88 9.24 -9.33
N SER A 119 6.53 8.32 -9.35
CA SER A 119 5.83 7.99 -10.27
C SER A 119 4.58 7.76 -9.89
N ILE A 120 3.81 7.88 -10.67
CA ILE A 120 2.67 7.63 -10.48
C ILE A 120 2.60 6.37 -10.97
N ILE A 121 2.30 5.44 -10.40
CA ILE A 121 2.24 4.19 -10.90
C ILE A 121 1.14 3.88 -11.64
#